data_144ee327f722029c337285c26b483ec8
#
_entry.id   144ee327f722029c337285c26b483ec8
#
_cell.length_a   1.000
_cell.length_b   1.000
_cell.length_c   1.000
_cell.angle_alpha   90.00
_cell.angle_beta   90.00
_cell.angle_gamma   90.00
#
_symmetry.space_group_name_H-M   'P 1'
#
loop_
_entity.id
_entity.type
_entity.pdbx_description
1 polymer ?
#
loop_
_entity_poly.entity_id
_entity_poly.type
_entity_poly.pdbx_seq_one_letter_code
_entity_poly.pdbx_strand_id
1 'polypeptide(L)'
;MYKEINNIETYFHNFESIESNKKSVLFIAGAGMDHKFVRALNLQDDEFNPPLVIDLPGHGETQDSSKNKIEEYSGFLSEALMDFKISNLTICGYSMGGLIALDLILGKKFPAKSLILLNSIAPMMVSSSLIELANKGNSFAADFIIKYGLSKNLIGIKNTFPSNANQVMLDDLTACRNYQPNKELFSEIGIPVNIILGGKDRLIDPDQAEVFARNLSSKIYKIDNAGHFPFFEDPVDLSNIIKSIT
;
A
#
# COMPACT_ATOMS: atom_id res chain seq x y z
N MET A 1 -6.94 -3.86 -17.28
CA MET A 1 -6.85 -5.15 -18.04
C MET A 1 -6.85 -6.33 -17.08
N TYR A 2 -7.21 -7.52 -17.58
CA TYR A 2 -7.12 -8.77 -16.81
C TYR A 2 -6.03 -9.68 -17.34
N LYS A 3 -5.36 -10.42 -16.44
CA LYS A 3 -4.43 -11.51 -16.77
C LYS A 3 -4.66 -12.67 -15.79
N GLU A 4 -4.36 -13.88 -16.22
CA GLU A 4 -4.33 -15.04 -15.34
C GLU A 4 -2.96 -15.18 -14.69
N ILE A 5 -2.92 -15.18 -13.36
CA ILE A 5 -1.73 -15.37 -12.54
C ILE A 5 -2.00 -16.58 -11.64
N ASN A 6 -1.31 -17.69 -11.85
CA ASN A 6 -1.50 -18.93 -11.08
C ASN A 6 -2.95 -19.40 -11.00
N ASN A 7 -3.67 -19.39 -12.12
CA ASN A 7 -5.10 -19.68 -12.25
C ASN A 7 -6.02 -18.68 -11.52
N ILE A 8 -5.52 -17.49 -11.19
CA ILE A 8 -6.32 -16.40 -10.60
C ILE A 8 -6.51 -15.32 -11.65
N GLU A 9 -7.76 -15.02 -12.00
CA GLU A 9 -8.07 -13.87 -12.85
C GLU A 9 -7.78 -12.58 -12.07
N THR A 10 -6.72 -11.89 -12.50
CA THR A 10 -6.12 -10.76 -11.79
C THR A 10 -6.34 -9.45 -12.54
N TYR A 11 -6.77 -8.43 -11.84
CA TYR A 11 -7.00 -7.10 -12.41
C TYR A 11 -5.79 -6.18 -12.26
N PHE A 12 -5.37 -5.61 -13.39
CA PHE A 12 -4.27 -4.65 -13.53
C PHE A 12 -4.83 -3.29 -13.95
N HIS A 13 -4.79 -2.32 -13.07
CA HIS A 13 -5.28 -0.97 -13.30
C HIS A 13 -4.21 -0.13 -14.01
N ASN A 14 -4.56 0.50 -15.15
CA ASN A 14 -3.73 1.36 -16.00
C ASN A 14 -2.49 0.70 -16.65
N PHE A 15 -2.31 -0.61 -16.58
CA PHE A 15 -1.13 -1.26 -17.16
C PHE A 15 -1.09 -1.21 -18.69
N GLU A 16 -2.22 -1.10 -19.37
CA GLU A 16 -2.30 -0.90 -20.82
C GLU A 16 -1.84 0.50 -21.26
N SER A 17 -1.74 1.45 -20.33
CA SER A 17 -1.38 2.85 -20.59
C SER A 17 0.09 3.15 -20.31
N ILE A 18 0.94 2.13 -20.07
CA ILE A 18 2.35 2.34 -19.73
C ILE A 18 3.14 2.79 -20.96
N GLU A 19 3.76 3.97 -20.85
CA GLU A 19 4.77 4.46 -21.77
C GLU A 19 6.17 4.20 -21.20
N SER A 20 7.00 3.47 -21.93
CA SER A 20 8.30 2.95 -21.44
C SER A 20 9.35 4.03 -21.12
N ASN A 21 9.20 5.22 -21.70
CA ASN A 21 10.06 6.40 -21.47
C ASN A 21 9.65 7.23 -20.25
N LYS A 22 8.51 6.93 -19.63
CA LYS A 22 8.00 7.63 -18.43
C LYS A 22 8.30 6.84 -17.16
N LYS A 23 8.31 7.56 -16.05
CA LYS A 23 8.37 7.01 -14.70
C LYS A 23 7.04 6.35 -14.34
N SER A 24 7.08 5.25 -13.63
CA SER A 24 5.89 4.53 -13.18
C SER A 24 5.89 4.39 -11.66
N VAL A 25 4.72 4.54 -11.06
CA VAL A 25 4.52 4.26 -9.64
C VAL A 25 3.48 3.16 -9.52
N LEU A 26 3.89 2.00 -9.00
CA LEU A 26 3.01 0.92 -8.62
C LEU A 26 2.56 1.12 -7.19
N PHE A 27 1.27 1.31 -7.00
CA PHE A 27 0.67 1.40 -5.68
C PHE A 27 0.15 0.04 -5.23
N ILE A 28 0.46 -0.31 -3.99
CA ILE A 28 -0.08 -1.49 -3.31
C ILE A 28 -1.05 -1.01 -2.24
N ALA A 29 -2.28 -1.48 -2.31
CA ALA A 29 -3.38 -1.02 -1.47
C ALA A 29 -3.21 -1.44 0.01
N GLY A 30 -3.86 -0.70 0.90
CA GLY A 30 -4.02 -1.07 2.30
C GLY A 30 -5.10 -2.12 2.52
N ALA A 31 -5.24 -2.57 3.76
CA ALA A 31 -6.19 -3.60 4.16
C ALA A 31 -7.62 -3.29 3.69
N GLY A 32 -8.23 -4.26 3.02
CA GLY A 32 -9.60 -4.18 2.50
C GLY A 32 -9.80 -3.18 1.35
N MET A 33 -8.76 -2.65 0.73
CA MET A 33 -8.88 -1.64 -0.33
C MET A 33 -8.51 -2.19 -1.70
N ASP A 34 -9.03 -1.57 -2.76
CA ASP A 34 -8.81 -1.92 -4.16
C ASP A 34 -8.19 -0.74 -4.94
N HIS A 35 -7.94 -0.93 -6.25
CA HIS A 35 -7.37 0.09 -7.15
C HIS A 35 -8.08 1.45 -7.12
N LYS A 36 -9.30 1.54 -6.59
CA LYS A 36 -10.07 2.79 -6.57
C LYS A 36 -9.45 3.84 -5.65
N PHE A 37 -8.59 3.45 -4.70
CA PHE A 37 -7.97 4.40 -3.77
C PHE A 37 -7.06 5.43 -4.45
N VAL A 38 -6.48 5.12 -5.61
CA VAL A 38 -5.59 6.06 -6.34
C VAL A 38 -6.34 7.03 -7.25
N ARG A 39 -7.68 6.94 -7.37
CA ARG A 39 -8.46 7.74 -8.33
C ARG A 39 -8.34 9.26 -8.14
N ALA A 40 -8.05 9.71 -6.93
CA ALA A 40 -7.88 11.12 -6.63
C ALA A 40 -6.45 11.62 -6.89
N LEU A 41 -5.49 10.73 -7.16
CA LEU A 41 -4.11 11.10 -7.42
C LEU A 41 -3.93 11.60 -8.85
N ASN A 42 -3.30 12.77 -9.00
CA ASN A 42 -2.92 13.31 -10.29
C ASN A 42 -1.41 13.19 -10.51
N LEU A 43 -0.96 11.97 -10.82
CA LEU A 43 0.45 11.71 -11.13
C LEU A 43 0.75 11.82 -12.62
N GLN A 44 -0.20 11.44 -13.47
CA GLN A 44 0.00 11.42 -14.92
C GLN A 44 0.33 12.81 -15.49
N ASP A 45 1.46 12.90 -16.19
CA ASP A 45 1.91 14.07 -16.94
C ASP A 45 2.91 13.64 -18.03
N ASP A 46 3.76 14.58 -18.49
CA ASP A 46 4.77 14.32 -19.52
C ASP A 46 5.90 13.39 -19.01
N GLU A 47 6.15 13.34 -17.71
CA GLU A 47 7.21 12.53 -17.09
C GLU A 47 6.68 11.22 -16.45
N PHE A 48 5.43 11.19 -16.05
CA PHE A 48 4.84 10.09 -15.28
C PHE A 48 3.70 9.39 -16.01
N ASN A 49 3.69 8.08 -15.93
CA ASN A 49 2.54 7.25 -16.25
C ASN A 49 1.41 7.45 -15.23
N PRO A 50 0.15 7.12 -15.58
CA PRO A 50 -0.92 7.08 -14.58
C PRO A 50 -0.58 6.11 -13.45
N PRO A 51 -1.15 6.29 -12.23
CA PRO A 51 -0.96 5.36 -11.13
C PRO A 51 -1.28 3.92 -11.51
N LEU A 52 -0.34 3.00 -11.29
CA LEU A 52 -0.53 1.57 -11.54
C LEU A 52 -0.98 0.89 -10.26
N VAL A 53 -1.94 -0.03 -10.34
CA VAL A 53 -2.35 -0.88 -9.21
C VAL A 53 -2.62 -2.30 -9.72
N ILE A 54 -2.25 -3.30 -8.94
CA ILE A 54 -2.71 -4.68 -9.10
C ILE A 54 -3.62 -4.96 -7.91
N ASP A 55 -4.87 -5.32 -8.17
CA ASP A 55 -5.75 -5.75 -7.10
C ASP A 55 -5.25 -7.07 -6.51
N LEU A 56 -5.11 -7.11 -5.19
CA LEU A 56 -4.63 -8.29 -4.47
C LEU A 56 -5.67 -9.41 -4.50
N PRO A 57 -5.27 -10.68 -4.28
CA PRO A 57 -6.24 -11.78 -4.14
C PRO A 57 -7.31 -11.46 -3.10
N GLY A 58 -8.57 -11.62 -3.48
CA GLY A 58 -9.75 -11.29 -2.66
C GLY A 58 -10.12 -9.80 -2.64
N HIS A 59 -9.42 -8.94 -3.37
CA HIS A 59 -9.68 -7.50 -3.41
C HIS A 59 -10.15 -7.03 -4.79
N GLY A 60 -11.00 -6.02 -4.79
CA GLY A 60 -11.44 -5.32 -6.00
C GLY A 60 -11.99 -6.25 -7.06
N GLU A 61 -11.32 -6.26 -8.20
CA GLU A 61 -11.70 -7.03 -9.38
C GLU A 61 -10.87 -8.34 -9.52
N THR A 62 -9.89 -8.57 -8.62
CA THR A 62 -9.12 -9.82 -8.59
C THR A 62 -9.89 -10.87 -7.80
N GLN A 63 -10.16 -11.99 -8.45
CA GLN A 63 -10.82 -13.13 -7.82
C GLN A 63 -9.87 -13.86 -6.87
N ASP A 64 -10.34 -14.90 -6.20
CA ASP A 64 -9.67 -15.69 -5.18
C ASP A 64 -9.96 -15.22 -3.73
N SER A 65 -9.49 -15.99 -2.78
CA SER A 65 -9.56 -15.67 -1.35
C SER A 65 -8.43 -14.74 -0.93
N SER A 66 -8.70 -13.84 0.01
CA SER A 66 -7.68 -13.04 0.68
C SER A 66 -6.63 -13.94 1.34
N LYS A 67 -5.45 -13.39 1.60
CA LYS A 67 -4.34 -14.10 2.26
C LYS A 67 -4.16 -13.54 3.67
N ASN A 68 -3.72 -14.38 4.60
CA ASN A 68 -3.48 -13.98 5.98
C ASN A 68 -1.98 -13.86 6.34
N LYS A 69 -1.12 -13.75 5.30
CA LYS A 69 0.32 -13.50 5.42
C LYS A 69 0.79 -12.49 4.38
N ILE A 70 1.63 -11.57 4.80
CA ILE A 70 2.24 -10.56 3.92
C ILE A 70 3.09 -11.22 2.83
N GLU A 71 3.81 -12.28 3.17
CA GLU A 71 4.69 -13.02 2.27
C GLU A 71 3.94 -13.70 1.11
N GLU A 72 2.67 -14.09 1.34
CA GLU A 72 1.81 -14.67 0.30
C GLU A 72 1.36 -13.60 -0.70
N TYR A 73 0.99 -12.41 -0.22
CA TYR A 73 0.68 -11.27 -1.08
C TYR A 73 1.90 -10.80 -1.89
N SER A 74 3.07 -10.70 -1.26
CA SER A 74 4.29 -10.29 -1.96
C SER A 74 4.75 -11.33 -2.97
N GLY A 75 4.59 -12.61 -2.69
CA GLY A 75 4.81 -13.70 -3.64
C GLY A 75 3.91 -13.60 -4.86
N PHE A 76 2.61 -13.41 -4.65
CA PHE A 76 1.64 -13.20 -5.72
C PHE A 76 1.99 -11.98 -6.59
N LEU A 77 2.33 -10.83 -5.99
CA LEU A 77 2.73 -9.65 -6.74
C LEU A 77 4.02 -9.85 -7.55
N SER A 78 4.99 -10.58 -6.98
CA SER A 78 6.21 -10.93 -7.71
C SER A 78 5.91 -11.68 -9.00
N GLU A 79 5.01 -12.66 -8.95
CA GLU A 79 4.58 -13.43 -10.12
C GLU A 79 3.76 -12.58 -11.10
N ALA A 80 2.83 -11.77 -10.57
CA ALA A 80 2.00 -10.89 -11.39
C ALA A 80 2.82 -9.85 -12.18
N LEU A 81 3.97 -9.43 -11.64
CA LEU A 81 4.85 -8.44 -12.26
C LEU A 81 5.89 -9.05 -13.23
N MET A 82 6.09 -10.37 -13.24
CA MET A 82 7.20 -11.02 -13.94
C MET A 82 7.23 -10.72 -15.45
N ASP A 83 6.07 -10.60 -16.07
CA ASP A 83 5.93 -10.33 -17.51
C ASP A 83 6.10 -8.84 -17.88
N PHE A 84 6.14 -7.95 -16.88
CA PHE A 84 6.20 -6.52 -17.15
C PHE A 84 7.63 -5.99 -17.08
N LYS A 85 8.09 -5.40 -18.17
CA LYS A 85 9.37 -4.70 -18.25
C LYS A 85 9.17 -3.21 -18.02
N ILE A 86 9.13 -2.81 -16.74
CA ILE A 86 8.97 -1.41 -16.34
C ILE A 86 10.32 -0.90 -15.84
N SER A 87 11.04 -0.14 -16.68
CA SER A 87 12.44 0.25 -16.41
C SER A 87 12.61 1.26 -15.27
N ASN A 88 11.64 2.15 -15.09
CA ASN A 88 11.66 3.22 -14.07
C ASN A 88 10.49 3.06 -13.11
N LEU A 89 10.47 1.96 -12.34
CA LEU A 89 9.40 1.63 -11.42
C LEU A 89 9.75 2.02 -9.99
N THR A 90 8.91 2.85 -9.38
CA THR A 90 8.83 3.05 -7.94
C THR A 90 7.68 2.21 -7.38
N ILE A 91 7.91 1.50 -6.28
CA ILE A 91 6.86 0.80 -5.56
C ILE A 91 6.42 1.68 -4.38
N CYS A 92 5.13 2.00 -4.32
CA CYS A 92 4.52 2.77 -3.24
C CYS A 92 3.51 1.91 -2.50
N GLY A 93 3.86 1.41 -1.33
CA GLY A 93 2.95 0.61 -0.50
C GLY A 93 2.24 1.47 0.55
N TYR A 94 0.92 1.42 0.57
CA TYR A 94 0.09 2.13 1.54
C TYR A 94 -0.37 1.21 2.67
N SER A 95 -0.14 1.61 3.93
CA SER A 95 -0.57 0.84 5.12
C SER A 95 -0.12 -0.63 5.01
N MET A 96 -1.01 -1.63 4.99
CA MET A 96 -0.68 -3.04 4.71
C MET A 96 0.18 -3.18 3.44
N GLY A 97 -0.15 -2.48 2.39
CA GLY A 97 0.60 -2.50 1.14
C GLY A 97 2.07 -2.09 1.30
N GLY A 98 2.39 -1.28 2.32
CA GLY A 98 3.78 -0.94 2.67
C GLY A 98 4.55 -2.13 3.24
N LEU A 99 3.90 -2.99 4.03
CA LEU A 99 4.51 -4.23 4.51
C LEU A 99 4.75 -5.19 3.34
N ILE A 100 3.78 -5.30 2.42
CA ILE A 100 3.91 -6.13 1.21
C ILE A 100 5.05 -5.62 0.32
N ALA A 101 5.13 -4.30 0.10
CA ALA A 101 6.19 -3.67 -0.67
C ALA A 101 7.58 -3.91 -0.04
N LEU A 102 7.67 -3.77 1.28
CA LEU A 102 8.91 -4.03 2.02
C LEU A 102 9.34 -5.49 1.86
N ASP A 103 8.42 -6.45 2.04
CA ASP A 103 8.71 -7.88 1.88
C ASP A 103 9.14 -8.22 0.44
N LEU A 104 8.51 -7.60 -0.55
CA LEU A 104 8.86 -7.77 -1.96
C LEU A 104 10.32 -7.34 -2.23
N ILE A 105 10.75 -6.22 -1.65
CA ILE A 105 12.11 -5.68 -1.81
C ILE A 105 13.13 -6.49 -0.99
N LEU A 106 12.84 -6.81 0.27
CA LEU A 106 13.72 -7.62 1.12
C LEU A 106 13.95 -9.02 0.54
N GLY A 107 12.91 -9.62 -0.03
CA GLY A 107 13.00 -10.91 -0.69
C GLY A 107 13.68 -10.86 -2.06
N LYS A 108 14.08 -9.67 -2.55
CA LYS A 108 14.61 -9.46 -3.92
C LYS A 108 13.72 -10.07 -5.00
N LYS A 109 12.40 -10.07 -4.72
CA LYS A 109 11.40 -10.73 -5.56
C LYS A 109 11.06 -9.94 -6.82
N PHE A 110 11.36 -8.62 -6.81
CA PHE A 110 11.14 -7.78 -7.98
C PHE A 110 12.08 -6.56 -7.97
N PRO A 111 12.70 -6.20 -9.13
CA PRO A 111 13.55 -5.02 -9.23
C PRO A 111 12.72 -3.73 -9.26
N ALA A 112 13.03 -2.81 -8.36
CA ALA A 112 12.47 -1.46 -8.34
C ALA A 112 13.59 -0.42 -8.29
N LYS A 113 13.29 0.84 -8.66
CA LYS A 113 14.21 1.98 -8.56
C LYS A 113 14.17 2.64 -7.19
N SER A 114 13.01 2.64 -6.55
CA SER A 114 12.83 3.16 -5.20
C SER A 114 11.60 2.52 -4.53
N LEU A 115 11.56 2.61 -3.20
CA LEU A 115 10.45 2.19 -2.37
C LEU A 115 9.88 3.40 -1.62
N ILE A 116 8.57 3.55 -1.63
CA ILE A 116 7.83 4.51 -0.82
C ILE A 116 6.93 3.73 0.15
N LEU A 117 7.07 4.02 1.43
CA LEU A 117 6.20 3.50 2.49
C LEU A 117 5.24 4.63 2.90
N LEU A 118 4.00 4.54 2.43
CA LEU A 118 2.96 5.54 2.65
C LEU A 118 2.11 5.14 3.85
N ASN A 119 2.15 5.92 4.92
CA ASN A 119 1.48 5.63 6.20
C ASN A 119 1.66 4.16 6.63
N SER A 120 2.91 3.69 6.57
CA SER A 120 3.28 2.31 6.87
C SER A 120 4.61 2.24 7.59
N ILE A 121 4.66 1.43 8.63
CA ILE A 121 5.88 1.09 9.40
C ILE A 121 5.87 -0.40 9.74
N ALA A 122 7.03 -0.98 10.03
CA ALA A 122 7.13 -2.37 10.46
C ALA A 122 7.98 -2.51 11.74
N PRO A 123 7.50 -3.30 12.73
CA PRO A 123 6.23 -4.03 12.73
C PRO A 123 5.02 -3.10 12.85
N MET A 124 3.89 -3.52 12.28
CA MET A 124 2.64 -2.77 12.38
C MET A 124 1.87 -3.18 13.64
N MET A 125 1.48 -2.19 14.46
CA MET A 125 0.74 -2.43 15.70
C MET A 125 -0.76 -2.56 15.41
N VAL A 126 -1.25 -3.79 15.27
CA VAL A 126 -2.68 -4.08 15.11
C VAL A 126 -3.24 -4.55 16.44
N SER A 127 -4.14 -3.78 17.05
CA SER A 127 -4.73 -4.09 18.35
C SER A 127 -5.66 -5.32 18.31
N SER A 128 -5.76 -6.05 19.43
CA SER A 128 -6.70 -7.17 19.54
C SER A 128 -8.14 -6.74 19.33
N SER A 129 -8.50 -5.53 19.78
CA SER A 129 -9.84 -4.98 19.57
C SER A 129 -10.16 -4.73 18.09
N LEU A 130 -9.17 -4.34 17.27
CA LEU A 130 -9.38 -4.17 15.83
C LEU A 130 -9.57 -5.54 15.13
N ILE A 131 -8.84 -6.56 15.53
CA ILE A 131 -9.06 -7.94 15.06
C ILE A 131 -10.46 -8.45 15.45
N GLU A 132 -10.90 -8.20 16.70
CA GLU A 132 -12.25 -8.57 17.14
C GLU A 132 -13.35 -7.86 16.32
N LEU A 133 -13.14 -6.59 15.96
CA LEU A 133 -14.06 -5.85 15.09
C LEU A 133 -14.08 -6.46 13.68
N ALA A 134 -12.91 -6.79 13.12
CA ALA A 134 -12.83 -7.44 11.80
C ALA A 134 -13.52 -8.82 11.80
N ASN A 135 -13.40 -9.58 12.89
CA ASN A 135 -14.11 -10.86 13.05
C ASN A 135 -15.63 -10.70 13.13
N LYS A 136 -16.13 -9.54 13.57
CA LYS A 136 -17.58 -9.23 13.54
C LYS A 136 -18.07 -8.81 12.16
N GLY A 137 -17.18 -8.42 11.28
CA GLY A 137 -17.44 -8.03 9.90
C GLY A 137 -16.59 -6.86 9.43
N ASN A 138 -16.33 -6.81 8.13
CA ASN A 138 -15.46 -5.80 7.49
C ASN A 138 -15.83 -4.36 7.85
N SER A 139 -17.13 -4.04 7.88
CA SER A 139 -17.60 -2.68 8.15
C SER A 139 -17.22 -2.17 9.55
N PHE A 140 -17.17 -3.04 10.56
CA PHE A 140 -16.81 -2.63 11.92
C PHE A 140 -15.32 -2.25 12.00
N ALA A 141 -14.44 -3.01 11.36
CA ALA A 141 -13.03 -2.69 11.29
C ALA A 141 -12.79 -1.44 10.43
N ALA A 142 -13.47 -1.32 9.28
CA ALA A 142 -13.39 -0.15 8.42
C ALA A 142 -13.83 1.13 9.15
N ASP A 143 -14.94 1.09 9.89
CA ASP A 143 -15.43 2.22 10.71
C ASP A 143 -14.42 2.64 11.78
N PHE A 144 -13.73 1.67 12.39
CA PHE A 144 -12.67 1.97 13.36
C PHE A 144 -11.48 2.66 12.67
N ILE A 145 -10.99 2.11 11.56
CA ILE A 145 -9.85 2.66 10.82
C ILE A 145 -10.17 4.06 10.29
N ILE A 146 -11.38 4.27 9.76
CA ILE A 146 -11.85 5.58 9.30
C ILE A 146 -11.91 6.58 10.47
N LYS A 147 -12.51 6.18 11.59
CA LYS A 147 -12.67 7.04 12.77
C LYS A 147 -11.34 7.56 13.32
N TYR A 148 -10.33 6.70 13.37
CA TYR A 148 -9.02 7.05 13.95
C TYR A 148 -8.01 7.50 12.89
N GLY A 149 -8.19 7.10 11.64
CA GLY A 149 -7.29 7.45 10.55
C GLY A 149 -7.56 8.81 9.92
N LEU A 150 -8.81 9.26 9.83
CA LEU A 150 -9.12 10.54 9.20
C LEU A 150 -8.72 11.75 10.06
N SER A 151 -8.17 12.77 9.41
CA SER A 151 -7.93 14.10 10.00
C SER A 151 -9.18 14.98 9.97
N LYS A 152 -10.08 14.74 9.01
CA LYS A 152 -11.33 15.48 8.78
C LYS A 152 -12.41 14.53 8.24
N ASN A 153 -13.69 14.88 8.47
CA ASN A 153 -14.77 14.06 7.90
C ASN A 153 -14.79 14.16 6.38
N LEU A 154 -14.71 13.00 5.71
CA LEU A 154 -14.85 12.87 4.26
C LEU A 154 -16.10 12.06 3.94
N ILE A 155 -17.00 12.65 3.15
CA ILE A 155 -18.21 11.98 2.68
C ILE A 155 -17.79 10.89 1.68
N GLY A 156 -18.34 9.69 1.82
CA GLY A 156 -18.13 8.60 0.86
C GLY A 156 -16.88 7.77 1.05
N ILE A 157 -16.01 8.08 2.03
CA ILE A 157 -14.79 7.28 2.26
C ILE A 157 -15.11 5.81 2.57
N LYS A 158 -16.27 5.53 3.17
CA LYS A 158 -16.70 4.15 3.43
C LYS A 158 -16.84 3.31 2.15
N ASN A 159 -17.12 3.94 1.01
CA ASN A 159 -17.26 3.26 -0.28
C ASN A 159 -15.91 2.75 -0.84
N THR A 160 -14.80 3.10 -0.21
CA THR A 160 -13.47 2.60 -0.58
C THR A 160 -13.15 1.25 0.04
N PHE A 161 -13.95 0.83 1.02
CA PHE A 161 -13.85 -0.49 1.64
C PHE A 161 -14.94 -1.41 1.06
N PRO A 162 -14.60 -2.62 0.62
CA PRO A 162 -15.57 -3.52 0.03
C PRO A 162 -16.64 -3.93 1.05
N SER A 163 -17.90 -3.85 0.63
CA SER A 163 -19.05 -4.23 1.46
C SER A 163 -19.24 -5.76 1.56
N ASN A 164 -18.67 -6.53 0.65
CA ASN A 164 -19.13 -7.90 0.35
C ASN A 164 -18.17 -9.02 0.75
N ALA A 165 -16.95 -8.75 1.22
CA ALA A 165 -15.99 -9.77 1.58
C ALA A 165 -15.86 -9.86 3.11
N ASN A 166 -16.62 -10.75 3.72
CA ASN A 166 -16.67 -10.88 5.19
C ASN A 166 -15.35 -11.30 5.86
N GLN A 167 -14.37 -11.76 5.09
CA GLN A 167 -13.11 -12.27 5.62
C GLN A 167 -11.90 -11.37 5.32
N VAL A 168 -11.93 -10.56 4.27
CA VAL A 168 -10.77 -9.80 3.77
C VAL A 168 -10.13 -8.94 4.87
N MET A 169 -10.91 -8.14 5.59
CA MET A 169 -10.36 -7.29 6.66
C MET A 169 -9.72 -8.09 7.79
N LEU A 170 -10.28 -9.24 8.13
CA LEU A 170 -9.72 -10.10 9.18
C LEU A 170 -8.41 -10.73 8.73
N ASP A 171 -8.35 -11.23 7.51
CA ASP A 171 -7.14 -11.83 6.94
C ASP A 171 -6.02 -10.80 6.80
N ASP A 172 -6.32 -9.63 6.25
CA ASP A 172 -5.37 -8.55 6.05
C ASP A 172 -4.79 -8.01 7.37
N LEU A 173 -5.66 -7.74 8.34
CA LEU A 173 -5.21 -7.26 9.65
C LEU A 173 -4.45 -8.33 10.42
N THR A 174 -4.78 -9.62 10.21
CA THR A 174 -4.02 -10.74 10.75
C THR A 174 -2.65 -10.83 10.10
N ALA A 175 -2.56 -10.67 8.77
CA ALA A 175 -1.31 -10.61 8.04
C ALA A 175 -0.42 -9.46 8.56
N CYS A 176 -0.99 -8.25 8.71
CA CYS A 176 -0.28 -7.09 9.25
C CYS A 176 0.26 -7.35 10.66
N ARG A 177 -0.57 -7.90 11.55
CA ARG A 177 -0.22 -8.17 12.96
C ARG A 177 0.91 -9.17 13.10
N ASN A 178 0.92 -10.18 12.23
CA ASN A 178 1.86 -11.30 12.33
C ASN A 178 3.18 -11.04 11.59
N TYR A 179 3.23 -10.06 10.71
CA TYR A 179 4.41 -9.79 9.90
C TYR A 179 5.54 -9.20 10.73
N GLN A 180 6.69 -9.87 10.71
CA GLN A 180 7.92 -9.43 11.36
C GLN A 180 9.07 -9.46 10.33
N PRO A 181 9.42 -8.32 9.73
CA PRO A 181 10.49 -8.30 8.74
C PRO A 181 11.84 -8.65 9.39
N ASN A 182 12.68 -9.37 8.66
CA ASN A 182 14.05 -9.57 9.09
C ASN A 182 14.85 -8.25 8.98
N LYS A 183 15.07 -7.60 10.12
CA LYS A 183 15.74 -6.29 10.20
C LYS A 183 17.21 -6.34 9.77
N GLU A 184 17.85 -7.50 9.83
CA GLU A 184 19.24 -7.66 9.36
C GLU A 184 19.35 -7.39 7.85
N LEU A 185 18.30 -7.67 7.10
CA LEU A 185 18.24 -7.44 5.65
C LEU A 185 18.01 -5.96 5.27
N PHE A 186 17.69 -5.08 6.22
CA PHE A 186 17.46 -3.66 5.91
C PHE A 186 18.71 -3.00 5.30
N SER A 187 19.89 -3.37 5.77
CA SER A 187 21.16 -2.90 5.20
C SER A 187 21.46 -3.41 3.79
N GLU A 188 20.75 -4.44 3.34
CA GLU A 188 20.91 -5.00 2.00
C GLU A 188 19.97 -4.35 0.96
N ILE A 189 19.08 -3.45 1.38
CA ILE A 189 18.22 -2.72 0.47
C ILE A 189 19.07 -1.75 -0.35
N GLY A 190 19.32 -2.11 -1.61
CA GLY A 190 20.19 -1.36 -2.52
C GLY A 190 19.51 -0.21 -3.28
N ILE A 191 18.30 0.20 -2.87
CA ILE A 191 17.52 1.26 -3.50
C ILE A 191 17.10 2.31 -2.46
N PRO A 192 16.83 3.57 -2.87
CA PRO A 192 16.29 4.58 -1.97
C PRO A 192 14.94 4.13 -1.37
N VAL A 193 14.81 4.31 -0.04
CA VAL A 193 13.56 4.11 0.69
C VAL A 193 13.11 5.44 1.27
N ASN A 194 11.89 5.84 1.00
CA ASN A 194 11.27 7.05 1.54
C ASN A 194 10.00 6.68 2.31
N ILE A 195 9.75 7.39 3.40
CA ILE A 195 8.53 7.22 4.21
C ILE A 195 7.70 8.50 4.05
N ILE A 196 6.43 8.36 3.73
CA ILE A 196 5.47 9.48 3.69
C ILE A 196 4.43 9.23 4.78
N LEU A 197 4.22 10.20 5.66
CA LEU A 197 3.25 10.11 6.75
C LEU A 197 2.27 11.27 6.72
N GLY A 198 1.00 10.98 6.97
CA GLY A 198 0.04 12.01 7.31
C GLY A 198 0.36 12.60 8.69
N GLY A 199 0.50 13.93 8.78
CA GLY A 199 0.86 14.61 10.02
C GLY A 199 -0.18 14.50 11.14
N LYS A 200 -1.43 14.11 10.78
CA LYS A 200 -2.55 13.89 11.69
C LYS A 200 -2.97 12.42 11.79
N ASP A 201 -2.16 11.51 11.27
CA ASP A 201 -2.40 10.07 11.40
C ASP A 201 -2.31 9.64 12.88
N ARG A 202 -3.36 8.99 13.36
CA ARG A 202 -3.44 8.49 14.74
C ARG A 202 -3.33 6.98 14.83
N LEU A 203 -3.10 6.31 13.69
CA LEU A 203 -2.88 4.86 13.61
C LEU A 203 -1.39 4.53 13.61
N ILE A 204 -0.54 5.46 13.20
CA ILE A 204 0.91 5.32 13.20
C ILE A 204 1.49 6.11 14.38
N ASP A 205 2.28 5.43 15.21
CA ASP A 205 3.03 6.06 16.30
C ASP A 205 4.25 6.80 15.71
N PRO A 206 4.35 8.14 15.91
CA PRO A 206 5.44 8.94 15.36
C PRO A 206 6.83 8.50 15.84
N ASP A 207 6.97 8.11 17.11
CA ASP A 207 8.25 7.70 17.68
C ASP A 207 8.71 6.37 17.07
N GLN A 208 7.77 5.44 16.86
CA GLN A 208 8.07 4.19 16.16
C GLN A 208 8.43 4.44 14.69
N ALA A 209 7.77 5.39 14.03
CA ALA A 209 8.09 5.76 12.66
C ALA A 209 9.51 6.34 12.54
N GLU A 210 9.94 7.16 13.47
CA GLU A 210 11.31 7.70 13.53
C GLU A 210 12.36 6.58 13.77
N VAL A 211 12.07 5.62 14.65
CA VAL A 211 12.93 4.46 14.86
C VAL A 211 13.03 3.61 13.59
N PHE A 212 11.89 3.36 12.95
CA PHE A 212 11.84 2.56 11.73
C PHE A 212 12.59 3.24 10.58
N ALA A 213 12.42 4.56 10.41
CA ALA A 213 13.14 5.33 9.41
C ALA A 213 14.66 5.26 9.59
N ARG A 214 15.14 5.40 10.83
CA ARG A 214 16.57 5.24 11.13
C ARG A 214 17.11 3.85 10.76
N ASN A 215 16.35 2.80 11.06
CA ASN A 215 16.74 1.43 10.72
C ASN A 215 16.86 1.20 9.21
N LEU A 216 16.05 1.90 8.41
CA LEU A 216 16.05 1.84 6.95
C LEU A 216 16.97 2.90 6.30
N SER A 217 17.60 3.76 7.08
CA SER A 217 18.31 4.96 6.57
C SER A 217 17.43 5.81 5.67
N SER A 218 16.13 5.91 6.00
CA SER A 218 15.08 6.54 5.20
C SER A 218 14.80 7.95 5.67
N LYS A 219 14.33 8.80 4.73
CA LYS A 219 13.80 10.13 5.03
C LYS A 219 12.29 10.04 5.24
N ILE A 220 11.78 10.80 6.22
CA ILE A 220 10.34 10.99 6.45
C ILE A 220 9.89 12.29 5.82
N TYR A 221 8.83 12.22 5.03
CA TYR A 221 8.07 13.34 4.47
C TYR A 221 6.72 13.39 5.17
N LYS A 222 6.26 14.58 5.57
CA LYS A 222 4.98 14.75 6.26
C LYS A 222 4.00 15.54 5.41
N ILE A 223 2.74 15.09 5.38
CA ILE A 223 1.62 15.82 4.80
C ILE A 223 0.80 16.37 5.98
N ASP A 224 1.06 17.62 6.35
CA ASP A 224 0.58 18.21 7.62
C ASP A 224 -0.93 18.18 7.80
N ASN A 225 -1.69 18.24 6.71
CA ASN A 225 -3.15 18.30 6.74
C ASN A 225 -3.86 16.95 6.55
N ALA A 226 -3.11 15.86 6.33
CA ALA A 226 -3.65 14.54 6.14
C ALA A 226 -3.49 13.66 7.39
N GLY A 227 -4.44 12.73 7.55
CA GLY A 227 -4.34 11.60 8.46
C GLY A 227 -3.83 10.36 7.74
N HIS A 228 -4.47 9.22 8.01
CA HIS A 228 -4.08 7.92 7.43
C HIS A 228 -4.41 7.80 5.93
N PHE A 229 -5.29 8.65 5.39
CA PHE A 229 -5.79 8.57 4.02
C PHE A 229 -5.36 9.76 3.15
N PRO A 230 -4.05 10.05 3.00
CA PRO A 230 -3.57 11.27 2.31
C PRO A 230 -4.01 11.34 0.85
N PHE A 231 -4.24 10.21 0.18
CA PHE A 231 -4.76 10.16 -1.19
C PHE A 231 -6.21 10.67 -1.32
N PHE A 232 -6.95 10.82 -0.22
CA PHE A 232 -8.28 11.47 -0.19
C PHE A 232 -8.24 12.80 0.53
N GLU A 233 -7.37 12.97 1.52
CA GLU A 233 -7.34 14.15 2.38
C GLU A 233 -6.52 15.28 1.77
N ASP A 234 -5.41 14.97 1.12
CA ASP A 234 -4.54 15.92 0.43
C ASP A 234 -3.82 15.26 -0.77
N PRO A 235 -4.56 14.87 -1.83
CA PRO A 235 -3.98 14.18 -2.99
C PRO A 235 -2.98 15.04 -3.76
N VAL A 236 -3.09 16.37 -3.68
CA VAL A 236 -2.19 17.30 -4.39
C VAL A 236 -0.82 17.27 -3.75
N ASP A 237 -0.73 17.46 -2.43
CA ASP A 237 0.55 17.43 -1.72
C ASP A 237 1.20 16.05 -1.79
N LEU A 238 0.41 14.97 -1.65
CA LEU A 238 0.89 13.60 -1.85
C LEU A 238 1.49 13.41 -3.25
N SER A 239 0.81 13.86 -4.31
CA SER A 239 1.31 13.74 -5.68
C SER A 239 2.60 14.51 -5.88
N ASN A 240 2.71 15.74 -5.34
CA ASN A 240 3.90 16.56 -5.42
C ASN A 240 5.10 15.93 -4.70
N ILE A 241 4.90 15.38 -3.50
CA ILE A 241 5.95 14.67 -2.77
C ILE A 241 6.41 13.46 -3.57
N ILE A 242 5.50 12.60 -4.04
CA ILE A 242 5.86 11.41 -4.84
C ILE A 242 6.70 11.82 -6.05
N LYS A 243 6.26 12.81 -6.83
CA LYS A 243 7.00 13.30 -8.01
C LYS A 243 8.41 13.81 -7.67
N SER A 244 8.57 14.42 -6.50
CA SER A 244 9.86 15.00 -6.08
C SER A 244 10.89 13.95 -5.64
N ILE A 245 10.45 12.75 -5.24
CA ILE A 245 11.31 11.69 -4.68
C ILE A 245 11.41 10.45 -5.60
N THR A 246 10.76 10.48 -6.75
CA THR A 246 10.78 9.47 -7.81
C THR A 246 11.57 9.97 -9.01
#